data_5a6f484c445b67ab8406c0e769242e7e
#
_entry.id   5a6f484c445b67ab8406c0e769242e7e
#
_cell.length_a   1.000
_cell.length_b   1.000
_cell.length_c   1.000
_cell.angle_alpha   90.00
_cell.angle_beta   90.00
_cell.angle_gamma   90.00
#
_symmetry.space_group_name_H-M   'P 1'
#
loop_
_entity.id
_entity.type
_entity.pdbx_description
1 polymer ?
#
loop_
_entity_poly.entity_id
_entity_poly.type
_entity_poly.pdbx_seq_one_letter_code
_entity_poly.pdbx_strand_id
1 'polypeptide(L)'
;METHVHPRSIGRLFPLVVGLIVAGLLAAFIAITPTFAASVGVVSNISLAREDKETTAPTVGIHVMTMSFDIDTTGKDVAPGDTFTIQIPPELKVISDSGSSTLNFSMLNDDKVPVVDCSVPAGEGVSMTCTFGEYARDHHSIIGHGTVRTKAVHATTSSTVSFPVNGTAVIVDLPGGSISGTYERTLPNTQKWGMPKEGDSSRIIWEIDIKGSQLPEGATEVEIADTFDMSSGGYSLVPGSEKLYYYNNDAEFKAD
;
A
#
# COMPACT_ATOMS: atom_id res chain seq x y z
N MET A 1 -96.19 -20.52 -13.44
CA MET A 1 -95.69 -20.66 -12.09
C MET A 1 -94.24 -20.30 -12.16
N GLU A 2 -93.88 -18.97 -12.07
CA GLU A 2 -92.55 -18.41 -12.20
C GLU A 2 -91.93 -18.27 -10.83
N THR A 3 -90.81 -18.87 -10.64
CA THR A 3 -89.99 -18.75 -9.40
C THR A 3 -88.85 -17.74 -9.61
N HIS A 4 -89.05 -16.56 -9.06
CA HIS A 4 -87.96 -15.55 -8.98
C HIS A 4 -86.88 -15.94 -7.94
N VAL A 5 -85.72 -16.13 -8.41
CA VAL A 5 -84.52 -16.28 -7.55
C VAL A 5 -83.78 -14.91 -7.41
N HIS A 6 -83.74 -14.36 -6.21
CA HIS A 6 -82.99 -13.14 -5.93
C HIS A 6 -81.48 -13.47 -5.75
N PRO A 7 -80.55 -12.76 -6.41
CA PRO A 7 -79.12 -12.90 -6.15
C PRO A 7 -78.75 -12.14 -4.88
N ARG A 8 -78.17 -12.85 -3.93
CA ARG A 8 -77.55 -12.28 -2.76
C ARG A 8 -76.23 -11.58 -3.16
N SER A 9 -76.10 -10.26 -2.86
CA SER A 9 -74.88 -9.47 -3.07
C SER A 9 -73.79 -9.86 -2.08
N ILE A 10 -72.74 -10.54 -2.56
CA ILE A 10 -71.51 -10.84 -1.82
C ILE A 10 -70.37 -9.90 -2.31
N GLY A 11 -70.64 -8.60 -2.45
CA GLY A 11 -69.75 -7.70 -3.19
C GLY A 11 -69.07 -6.60 -2.39
N ARG A 12 -69.10 -6.57 -1.06
CA ARG A 12 -68.55 -5.40 -0.34
C ARG A 12 -67.47 -5.64 0.71
N LEU A 13 -67.06 -6.87 0.97
CA LEU A 13 -66.00 -7.18 1.94
C LEU A 13 -64.61 -7.44 1.33
N PHE A 14 -64.56 -7.77 0.03
CA PHE A 14 -63.30 -8.11 -0.63
C PHE A 14 -62.32 -6.94 -0.86
N PRO A 15 -62.73 -5.70 -1.19
CA PRO A 15 -61.78 -4.62 -1.41
C PRO A 15 -61.13 -4.10 -0.13
N LEU A 16 -61.73 -4.26 1.06
CA LEU A 16 -61.19 -3.77 2.30
C LEU A 16 -60.08 -4.65 2.87
N VAL A 17 -60.17 -5.98 2.65
CA VAL A 17 -59.13 -6.94 3.08
C VAL A 17 -57.91 -6.86 2.17
N VAL A 18 -58.11 -6.70 0.86
CA VAL A 18 -56.98 -6.54 -0.10
C VAL A 18 -56.26 -5.20 0.13
N GLY A 19 -56.97 -4.13 0.45
CA GLY A 19 -56.38 -2.84 0.77
C GLY A 19 -55.49 -2.85 2.04
N LEU A 20 -55.88 -3.59 3.06
CA LEU A 20 -55.11 -3.74 4.31
C LEU A 20 -53.85 -4.60 4.13
N ILE A 21 -53.91 -5.65 3.30
CA ILE A 21 -52.72 -6.49 2.99
C ILE A 21 -51.72 -5.73 2.15
N VAL A 22 -52.18 -4.93 1.17
CA VAL A 22 -51.27 -4.10 0.33
C VAL A 22 -50.64 -2.97 1.16
N ALA A 23 -51.36 -2.33 2.09
CA ALA A 23 -50.82 -1.32 2.98
C ALA A 23 -49.81 -1.92 4.00
N GLY A 24 -50.07 -3.14 4.49
CA GLY A 24 -49.13 -3.86 5.37
C GLY A 24 -47.84 -4.29 4.67
N LEU A 25 -47.90 -4.71 3.41
CA LEU A 25 -46.74 -5.06 2.60
C LEU A 25 -45.88 -3.83 2.20
N LEU A 26 -46.53 -2.68 1.93
CA LEU A 26 -45.81 -1.42 1.67
C LEU A 26 -45.11 -0.85 2.91
N ALA A 27 -45.65 -1.07 4.12
CA ALA A 27 -45.00 -0.63 5.35
C ALA A 27 -43.80 -1.50 5.73
N ALA A 28 -43.71 -2.75 5.25
CA ALA A 28 -42.55 -3.62 5.52
C ALA A 28 -41.34 -3.34 4.60
N PHE A 29 -41.51 -2.56 3.51
CA PHE A 29 -40.41 -2.19 2.61
C PHE A 29 -39.68 -0.90 2.95
N ILE A 30 -40.04 -0.18 4.03
CA ILE A 30 -39.46 1.13 4.36
C ILE A 30 -38.27 1.05 5.32
N ALA A 31 -37.76 -0.12 5.68
CA ALA A 31 -36.75 -0.22 6.72
C ALA A 31 -35.43 -0.92 6.35
N ILE A 32 -35.05 -0.91 5.08
CA ILE A 32 -33.67 -1.24 4.71
C ILE A 32 -33.14 -0.05 3.92
N THR A 33 -32.84 1.05 4.61
CA THR A 33 -31.86 2.00 4.09
C THR A 33 -30.53 1.27 4.13
N PRO A 34 -29.89 0.98 2.98
CA PRO A 34 -28.51 0.56 3.03
C PRO A 34 -27.77 1.72 3.72
N THR A 35 -27.24 1.48 4.91
CA THR A 35 -26.24 2.35 5.51
C THR A 35 -25.04 2.26 4.59
N PHE A 36 -24.94 3.20 3.64
CA PHE A 36 -23.72 3.35 2.87
C PHE A 36 -22.63 3.70 3.86
N ALA A 37 -21.54 2.93 3.84
CA ALA A 37 -20.34 3.28 4.56
C ALA A 37 -19.94 4.72 4.21
N ALA A 38 -19.84 5.57 5.21
CA ALA A 38 -19.48 6.97 4.99
C ALA A 38 -17.97 7.10 4.77
N SER A 39 -17.57 8.06 3.96
CA SER A 39 -16.16 8.45 3.85
C SER A 39 -15.85 9.49 4.93
N VAL A 40 -14.95 9.16 5.86
CA VAL A 40 -14.69 9.97 7.04
C VAL A 40 -13.29 10.60 7.02
N GLY A 41 -13.21 11.90 7.32
CA GLY A 41 -11.95 12.64 7.35
C GLY A 41 -11.22 12.48 8.68
N VAL A 42 -10.54 11.37 8.88
CA VAL A 42 -9.91 10.99 10.16
C VAL A 42 -8.39 11.01 10.13
N VAL A 43 -7.76 11.08 8.96
CA VAL A 43 -6.30 11.12 8.85
C VAL A 43 -5.81 12.48 9.37
N SER A 44 -4.94 12.44 10.37
CA SER A 44 -4.43 13.64 11.07
C SER A 44 -3.01 13.98 10.68
N ASN A 45 -2.22 13.01 10.20
CA ASN A 45 -0.84 13.18 9.83
C ASN A 45 -0.44 12.18 8.76
N ILE A 46 0.41 12.59 7.81
CA ILE A 46 1.13 11.70 6.88
C ILE A 46 2.57 12.17 6.83
N SER A 47 3.51 11.23 6.87
CA SER A 47 4.95 11.52 6.76
C SER A 47 5.66 10.47 5.92
N LEU A 48 6.80 10.85 5.36
CA LEU A 48 7.70 9.98 4.61
C LEU A 48 9.08 10.00 5.25
N ALA A 49 9.67 8.82 5.42
CA ALA A 49 11.04 8.67 5.88
C ALA A 49 11.73 7.56 5.09
N ARG A 50 13.04 7.68 4.85
CA ARG A 50 13.83 6.59 4.30
C ARG A 50 14.01 5.48 5.35
N GLU A 51 13.98 4.21 4.93
CA GLU A 51 14.17 3.07 5.85
C GLU A 51 15.58 3.00 6.42
N ASP A 52 16.58 3.45 5.67
CA ASP A 52 17.98 3.57 6.14
C ASP A 52 18.22 4.74 7.10
N LYS A 53 17.16 5.51 7.42
CA LYS A 53 17.16 6.67 8.34
C LYS A 53 17.99 7.86 7.86
N GLU A 54 18.46 7.82 6.62
CA GLU A 54 19.14 8.96 6.02
C GLU A 54 18.15 10.08 5.69
N THR A 55 18.61 11.32 5.81
CA THR A 55 17.80 12.52 5.53
C THR A 55 18.03 13.08 4.12
N THR A 56 18.88 12.46 3.33
CA THR A 56 19.17 12.85 1.95
C THR A 56 18.07 12.42 1.01
N ALA A 57 18.01 13.03 -0.18
CA ALA A 57 17.02 12.71 -1.21
C ALA A 57 17.06 11.21 -1.59
N PRO A 58 15.91 10.53 -1.63
CA PRO A 58 15.85 9.17 -2.15
C PRO A 58 16.15 9.17 -3.65
N THR A 59 16.73 8.08 -4.15
CA THR A 59 17.02 7.86 -5.57
C THR A 59 16.02 6.87 -6.15
N VAL A 60 15.51 7.17 -7.34
CA VAL A 60 14.61 6.29 -8.11
C VAL A 60 15.19 4.88 -8.23
N GLY A 61 14.36 3.88 -7.94
CA GLY A 61 14.72 2.46 -8.06
C GLY A 61 15.62 1.92 -6.95
N ILE A 62 16.19 2.76 -6.09
CA ILE A 62 17.15 2.34 -5.05
C ILE A 62 16.51 2.37 -3.66
N HIS A 63 16.04 3.53 -3.22
CA HIS A 63 15.71 3.72 -1.82
C HIS A 63 14.26 3.37 -1.50
N VAL A 64 14.12 2.59 -0.45
CA VAL A 64 12.81 2.28 0.16
C VAL A 64 12.49 3.37 1.19
N MET A 65 11.24 3.76 1.20
CA MET A 65 10.69 4.73 2.14
C MET A 65 9.52 4.13 2.89
N THR A 66 9.35 4.53 4.12
CA THR A 66 8.17 4.24 4.92
C THR A 66 7.24 5.45 4.88
N MET A 67 6.04 5.26 4.36
CA MET A 67 4.93 6.17 4.59
C MET A 67 4.30 5.82 5.93
N SER A 68 4.25 6.77 6.84
CA SER A 68 3.53 6.64 8.12
C SER A 68 2.32 7.57 8.10
N PHE A 69 1.22 7.14 8.71
CA PHE A 69 0.03 7.96 8.84
C PHE A 69 -0.68 7.69 10.17
N ASP A 70 -1.31 8.73 10.69
CA ASP A 70 -2.07 8.69 11.94
C ASP A 70 -3.53 8.94 11.66
N ILE A 71 -4.41 8.30 12.43
CA ILE A 71 -5.83 8.59 12.45
C ILE A 71 -6.25 9.09 13.83
N ASP A 72 -7.22 10.00 13.83
CA ASP A 72 -7.86 10.52 15.03
C ASP A 72 -9.35 10.76 14.74
N THR A 73 -10.21 10.02 15.46
CA THR A 73 -11.67 10.15 15.35
C THR A 73 -12.27 11.03 16.43
N THR A 74 -11.45 11.70 17.27
CA THR A 74 -11.94 12.55 18.35
C THR A 74 -12.87 13.63 17.81
N GLY A 75 -14.08 13.67 18.34
CA GLY A 75 -15.13 14.61 17.90
C GLY A 75 -15.75 14.29 16.54
N LYS A 76 -15.53 13.09 16.00
CA LYS A 76 -16.12 12.60 14.75
C LYS A 76 -17.04 11.42 15.04
N ASP A 77 -18.14 11.35 14.33
CA ASP A 77 -19.05 10.22 14.39
C ASP A 77 -18.59 9.17 13.36
N VAL A 78 -18.08 8.04 13.85
CA VAL A 78 -17.53 6.96 13.04
C VAL A 78 -18.21 5.66 13.46
N ALA A 79 -18.66 4.89 12.48
CA ALA A 79 -19.34 3.62 12.66
C ALA A 79 -18.59 2.44 12.02
N PRO A 80 -18.85 1.19 12.43
CA PRO A 80 -18.36 0.01 11.72
C PRO A 80 -18.76 0.05 10.24
N GLY A 81 -17.77 -0.20 9.37
CA GLY A 81 -17.94 -0.14 7.91
C GLY A 81 -17.63 1.22 7.30
N ASP A 82 -17.52 2.30 8.05
CA ASP A 82 -17.05 3.60 7.53
C ASP A 82 -15.63 3.48 7.02
N THR A 83 -15.30 4.29 6.01
CA THR A 83 -14.02 4.17 5.31
C THR A 83 -13.30 5.51 5.20
N PHE A 84 -11.99 5.44 5.02
CA PHE A 84 -11.20 6.52 4.45
C PHE A 84 -10.24 5.98 3.40
N THR A 85 -9.81 6.85 2.50
CA THR A 85 -8.86 6.49 1.43
C THR A 85 -7.66 7.40 1.45
N ILE A 86 -6.49 6.84 1.13
CA ILE A 86 -5.25 7.59 0.89
C ILE A 86 -4.73 7.19 -0.48
N GLN A 87 -4.67 8.16 -1.40
CA GLN A 87 -4.07 7.95 -2.71
C GLN A 87 -2.56 8.09 -2.60
N ILE A 88 -1.83 7.06 -3.03
CA ILE A 88 -0.36 7.11 -3.10
C ILE A 88 0.04 7.95 -4.32
N PRO A 89 0.93 8.94 -4.17
CA PRO A 89 1.37 9.77 -5.29
C PRO A 89 2.12 8.96 -6.36
N PRO A 90 2.07 9.38 -7.64
CA PRO A 90 2.69 8.64 -8.74
C PRO A 90 4.22 8.54 -8.64
N GLU A 91 4.87 9.41 -7.89
CA GLU A 91 6.30 9.37 -7.62
C GLU A 91 6.71 8.13 -6.79
N LEU A 92 5.72 7.48 -6.16
CA LEU A 92 5.92 6.37 -5.24
C LEU A 92 5.19 5.13 -5.71
N LYS A 93 5.81 3.98 -5.47
CA LYS A 93 5.25 2.65 -5.67
C LYS A 93 5.11 1.95 -4.33
N VAL A 94 3.94 1.40 -4.04
CA VAL A 94 3.77 0.48 -2.89
C VAL A 94 4.47 -0.84 -3.18
N ILE A 95 5.29 -1.30 -2.25
CA ILE A 95 6.02 -2.57 -2.35
C ILE A 95 5.56 -3.57 -1.30
N SER A 96 5.57 -4.86 -1.69
CA SER A 96 5.22 -5.98 -0.83
C SER A 96 6.42 -6.90 -0.66
N ASP A 97 6.83 -7.16 0.57
CA ASP A 97 7.94 -8.08 0.88
C ASP A 97 7.61 -9.54 0.56
N SER A 98 6.34 -9.89 0.60
CA SER A 98 5.86 -11.24 0.27
C SER A 98 5.62 -11.46 -1.22
N GLY A 99 5.79 -10.42 -2.06
CA GLY A 99 5.42 -10.47 -3.47
C GLY A 99 3.91 -10.52 -3.72
N SER A 100 3.10 -10.25 -2.69
CA SER A 100 1.63 -10.17 -2.82
C SER A 100 1.23 -8.98 -3.67
N SER A 101 0.22 -9.14 -4.52
CA SER A 101 -0.35 -8.05 -5.31
C SER A 101 -1.18 -7.06 -4.49
N THR A 102 -1.50 -7.40 -3.24
CA THR A 102 -2.26 -6.55 -2.32
C THR A 102 -1.72 -6.76 -0.91
N LEU A 103 -1.48 -5.66 -0.21
CA LEU A 103 -1.13 -5.65 1.21
C LEU A 103 -2.40 -5.42 2.00
N ASN A 104 -2.64 -6.31 2.98
CA ASN A 104 -3.70 -6.16 3.96
C ASN A 104 -3.07 -6.12 5.34
N PHE A 105 -3.47 -5.14 6.14
CA PHE A 105 -2.99 -4.98 7.51
C PHE A 105 -4.05 -4.31 8.38
N SER A 106 -3.98 -4.57 9.68
CA SER A 106 -4.87 -3.93 10.65
C SER A 106 -4.10 -2.90 11.47
N MET A 107 -4.69 -1.73 11.66
CA MET A 107 -4.22 -0.78 12.67
C MET A 107 -4.72 -1.23 14.02
N LEU A 108 -3.83 -1.23 14.99
CA LEU A 108 -4.12 -1.67 16.34
C LEU A 108 -4.14 -0.46 17.28
N ASN A 109 -5.01 -0.50 18.28
CA ASN A 109 -4.94 0.43 19.41
C ASN A 109 -3.80 0.03 20.39
N ASP A 110 -3.64 0.77 21.47
CA ASP A 110 -2.62 0.51 22.49
C ASP A 110 -2.76 -0.87 23.15
N ASP A 111 -4.00 -1.38 23.25
CA ASP A 111 -4.32 -2.71 23.78
C ASP A 111 -4.14 -3.85 22.76
N LYS A 112 -3.61 -3.54 21.57
CA LYS A 112 -3.41 -4.48 20.43
C LYS A 112 -4.71 -5.04 19.85
N VAL A 113 -5.82 -4.32 20.00
CA VAL A 113 -7.10 -4.66 19.38
C VAL A 113 -7.16 -4.06 17.98
N PRO A 114 -7.53 -4.81 16.94
CA PRO A 114 -7.74 -4.27 15.59
C PRO A 114 -8.89 -3.24 15.59
N VAL A 115 -8.61 -2.04 15.12
CA VAL A 115 -9.58 -0.94 15.07
C VAL A 115 -9.94 -0.53 13.65
N VAL A 116 -9.01 -0.69 12.71
CA VAL A 116 -9.19 -0.38 11.29
C VAL A 116 -8.46 -1.41 10.46
N ASP A 117 -9.10 -1.92 9.42
CA ASP A 117 -8.51 -2.83 8.44
C ASP A 117 -8.21 -2.07 7.15
N CYS A 118 -6.97 -2.10 6.71
CA CYS A 118 -6.47 -1.42 5.52
C CYS A 118 -6.10 -2.41 4.43
N SER A 119 -6.39 -2.05 3.20
CA SER A 119 -6.01 -2.77 1.98
C SER A 119 -5.44 -1.80 0.97
N VAL A 120 -4.26 -2.14 0.42
CA VAL A 120 -3.61 -1.35 -0.63
C VAL A 120 -3.00 -2.28 -1.68
N PRO A 121 -3.30 -2.09 -2.98
CA PRO A 121 -2.60 -2.81 -4.04
C PRO A 121 -1.11 -2.46 -4.05
N ALA A 122 -0.25 -3.44 -4.35
CA ALA A 122 1.13 -3.16 -4.69
C ALA A 122 1.18 -2.48 -6.08
N GLY A 123 1.95 -1.40 -6.21
CA GLY A 123 2.03 -0.68 -7.50
C GLY A 123 2.15 0.82 -7.33
N GLU A 124 2.12 1.51 -8.48
CA GLU A 124 2.21 2.97 -8.61
C GLU A 124 0.82 3.60 -8.66
N GLY A 125 0.67 4.81 -8.10
CA GLY A 125 -0.56 5.59 -8.18
C GLY A 125 -1.80 4.86 -7.63
N VAL A 126 -1.61 3.93 -6.70
CA VAL A 126 -2.67 3.11 -6.12
C VAL A 126 -3.37 3.84 -4.98
N SER A 127 -4.59 3.41 -4.67
CA SER A 127 -5.34 3.92 -3.53
C SER A 127 -5.40 2.88 -2.41
N MET A 128 -5.05 3.28 -1.21
CA MET A 128 -5.28 2.53 0.00
C MET A 128 -6.68 2.81 0.51
N THR A 129 -7.42 1.77 0.87
CA THR A 129 -8.73 1.88 1.51
C THR A 129 -8.64 1.27 2.89
N CYS A 130 -9.11 2.00 3.89
CA CYS A 130 -9.15 1.59 5.28
C CYS A 130 -10.59 1.61 5.77
N THR A 131 -11.02 0.55 6.47
CA THR A 131 -12.40 0.34 6.93
C THR A 131 -12.40 0.18 8.43
N PHE A 132 -13.27 0.92 9.12
CA PHE A 132 -13.45 0.79 10.56
C PHE A 132 -14.14 -0.53 10.91
N GLY A 133 -13.56 -1.26 11.87
CA GLY A 133 -14.09 -2.51 12.39
C GLY A 133 -15.18 -2.31 13.45
N GLU A 134 -15.65 -3.42 14.02
CA GLU A 134 -16.68 -3.44 15.05
C GLU A 134 -16.30 -2.62 16.31
N TYR A 135 -15.02 -2.40 16.54
CA TYR A 135 -14.53 -1.57 17.65
C TYR A 135 -15.12 -0.16 17.62
N ALA A 136 -15.39 0.40 16.45
CA ALA A 136 -15.96 1.73 16.29
C ALA A 136 -17.43 1.85 16.76
N ARG A 137 -18.13 0.72 17.02
CA ARG A 137 -19.51 0.74 17.51
C ARG A 137 -19.63 1.40 18.89
N ASP A 138 -18.68 1.12 19.76
CA ASP A 138 -18.74 1.49 21.18
C ASP A 138 -17.62 2.46 21.59
N HIS A 139 -16.79 2.91 20.62
CA HIS A 139 -15.64 3.76 20.88
C HIS A 139 -15.63 4.97 19.93
N HIS A 140 -15.66 6.20 20.49
CA HIS A 140 -15.81 7.45 19.76
C HIS A 140 -14.52 8.28 19.64
N SER A 141 -13.40 7.79 20.16
CA SER A 141 -12.08 8.45 20.12
C SER A 141 -11.02 7.43 19.81
N ILE A 142 -10.98 6.99 18.52
CA ILE A 142 -10.02 6.00 18.05
C ILE A 142 -8.80 6.73 17.54
N ILE A 143 -7.64 6.43 18.12
CA ILE A 143 -6.34 6.86 17.65
C ILE A 143 -5.62 5.62 17.13
N GLY A 144 -4.99 5.73 15.98
CA GLY A 144 -4.27 4.63 15.38
C GLY A 144 -3.12 5.11 14.51
N HIS A 145 -2.13 4.23 14.32
CA HIS A 145 -0.96 4.48 13.51
C HIS A 145 -0.80 3.37 12.46
N GLY A 146 -0.58 3.76 11.21
CA GLY A 146 -0.33 2.84 10.10
C GLY A 146 0.95 3.16 9.36
N THR A 147 1.57 2.13 8.77
CA THR A 147 2.75 2.27 7.94
C THR A 147 2.63 1.46 6.66
N VAL A 148 3.14 2.01 5.56
CA VAL A 148 3.22 1.32 4.26
C VAL A 148 4.61 1.55 3.67
N ARG A 149 5.23 0.47 3.19
CA ARG A 149 6.51 0.56 2.49
C ARG A 149 6.30 1.01 1.05
N THR A 150 7.08 1.99 0.65
CA THR A 150 7.05 2.55 -0.70
C THR A 150 8.45 2.64 -1.27
N LYS A 151 8.55 2.77 -2.58
CA LYS A 151 9.82 2.98 -3.30
C LYS A 151 9.66 4.16 -4.26
N ALA A 152 10.67 5.01 -4.36
CA ALA A 152 10.70 6.07 -5.36
C ALA A 152 10.78 5.48 -6.77
N VAL A 153 9.87 5.89 -7.67
CA VAL A 153 9.82 5.40 -9.06
C VAL A 153 9.92 6.53 -10.09
N HIS A 154 9.57 7.75 -9.72
CA HIS A 154 9.71 8.93 -10.58
C HIS A 154 10.49 10.03 -9.84
N ALA A 155 11.44 10.62 -10.54
CA ALA A 155 12.22 11.74 -10.05
C ALA A 155 11.36 13.02 -9.97
N THR A 156 11.61 13.84 -8.95
CA THR A 156 11.01 15.17 -8.84
C THR A 156 11.95 16.14 -8.15
N THR A 157 11.96 17.37 -8.60
CA THR A 157 12.66 18.50 -7.93
C THR A 157 11.76 19.20 -6.91
N SER A 158 10.49 18.81 -6.82
CA SER A 158 9.58 19.31 -5.77
C SER A 158 10.07 18.81 -4.41
N SER A 159 10.01 19.69 -3.40
CA SER A 159 10.31 19.30 -2.02
C SER A 159 9.17 18.54 -1.34
N THR A 160 8.02 18.45 -1.99
CA THR A 160 6.81 17.84 -1.45
C THR A 160 6.13 16.95 -2.47
N VAL A 161 5.33 16.01 -1.99
CA VAL A 161 4.37 15.22 -2.76
C VAL A 161 2.97 15.34 -2.16
N SER A 162 1.95 15.07 -2.97
CA SER A 162 0.55 15.19 -2.55
C SER A 162 -0.05 13.80 -2.34
N PHE A 163 -0.60 13.58 -1.14
CA PHE A 163 -1.41 12.41 -0.80
C PHE A 163 -2.88 12.83 -0.70
N PRO A 164 -3.71 12.60 -1.72
CA PRO A 164 -5.15 12.85 -1.59
C PRO A 164 -5.77 11.92 -0.55
N VAL A 165 -6.34 12.51 0.51
CA VAL A 165 -7.11 11.80 1.54
C VAL A 165 -8.59 12.08 1.28
N ASN A 166 -9.38 11.06 0.98
CA ASN A 166 -10.77 11.22 0.57
C ASN A 166 -10.95 12.28 -0.54
N GLY A 167 -10.00 12.37 -1.47
CA GLY A 167 -9.96 13.35 -2.54
C GLY A 167 -9.43 14.74 -2.16
N THR A 168 -9.11 15.00 -0.89
CA THR A 168 -8.50 16.27 -0.45
C THR A 168 -6.99 16.12 -0.35
N ALA A 169 -6.24 17.01 -1.01
CA ALA A 169 -4.78 16.97 -1.04
C ALA A 169 -4.16 17.24 0.34
N VAL A 170 -3.30 16.32 0.79
CA VAL A 170 -2.41 16.49 1.94
C VAL A 170 -0.99 16.58 1.41
N ILE A 171 -0.31 17.68 1.67
CA ILE A 171 1.04 17.94 1.21
C ILE A 171 2.04 17.40 2.23
N VAL A 172 2.99 16.59 1.75
CA VAL A 172 3.98 15.88 2.58
C VAL A 172 5.39 16.18 2.09
N ASP A 173 6.28 16.54 3.00
CA ASP A 173 7.67 16.81 2.68
C ASP A 173 8.41 15.52 2.27
N LEU A 174 9.24 15.62 1.24
CA LEU A 174 10.14 14.56 0.83
C LEU A 174 11.44 14.59 1.66
N PRO A 175 11.97 13.44 2.07
CA PRO A 175 13.31 13.35 2.63
C PRO A 175 14.32 14.01 1.69
N GLY A 176 15.16 14.92 2.20
CA GLY A 176 16.14 15.66 1.41
C GLY A 176 15.56 16.62 0.35
N GLY A 177 14.24 16.87 0.37
CA GLY A 177 13.59 17.90 -0.43
C GLY A 177 13.49 17.59 -1.94
N SER A 178 13.65 16.35 -2.36
CA SER A 178 13.47 15.92 -3.77
C SER A 178 13.47 14.40 -3.89
N ILE A 179 13.21 13.87 -5.09
CA ILE A 179 13.56 12.50 -5.48
C ILE A 179 14.55 12.61 -6.62
N SER A 180 15.77 12.11 -6.41
CA SER A 180 16.82 12.08 -7.43
C SER A 180 16.46 11.11 -8.55
N GLY A 181 16.93 11.40 -9.77
CA GLY A 181 16.76 10.52 -10.92
C GLY A 181 17.41 9.15 -10.69
N THR A 182 17.31 8.30 -11.71
CA THR A 182 17.90 6.96 -11.68
C THR A 182 19.37 7.05 -11.29
N TYR A 183 19.81 6.16 -10.42
CA TYR A 183 21.22 6.04 -10.08
C TYR A 183 21.98 5.66 -11.35
N GLU A 184 22.86 6.53 -11.81
CA GLU A 184 23.79 6.16 -12.85
C GLU A 184 24.87 5.25 -12.23
N ARG A 185 24.89 4.00 -12.62
CA ARG A 185 25.99 3.11 -12.24
C ARG A 185 27.30 3.69 -12.77
N THR A 186 28.21 3.97 -11.86
CA THR A 186 29.56 4.38 -12.23
C THR A 186 30.53 3.40 -11.58
N LEU A 187 31.52 2.96 -12.37
CA LEU A 187 32.55 2.06 -11.90
C LEU A 187 33.91 2.77 -11.91
N PRO A 188 34.18 3.67 -10.94
CA PRO A 188 35.47 4.34 -10.84
C PRO A 188 36.60 3.34 -10.56
N ASN A 189 36.32 2.33 -9.76
CA ASN A 189 37.23 1.23 -9.40
C ASN A 189 36.44 -0.07 -9.26
N THR A 190 37.15 -1.21 -9.29
CA THR A 190 36.59 -2.50 -8.86
C THR A 190 36.02 -2.36 -7.47
N GLN A 191 34.78 -2.81 -7.28
CA GLN A 191 34.03 -2.63 -6.04
C GLN A 191 33.17 -3.85 -5.74
N LYS A 192 32.83 -4.01 -4.46
CA LYS A 192 31.87 -4.98 -3.97
C LYS A 192 30.81 -4.24 -3.17
N TRP A 193 29.56 -4.59 -3.40
CA TRP A 193 28.42 -4.05 -2.65
C TRP A 193 27.31 -5.07 -2.52
N GLY A 194 26.37 -4.81 -1.63
CA GLY A 194 25.22 -5.69 -1.43
C GLY A 194 23.97 -4.90 -1.10
N MET A 195 22.82 -5.41 -1.54
CA MET A 195 21.52 -4.84 -1.24
C MET A 195 20.52 -5.93 -0.86
N PRO A 196 19.52 -5.64 -0.03
CA PRO A 196 18.40 -6.54 0.19
C PRO A 196 17.69 -6.84 -1.13
N LYS A 197 17.32 -8.10 -1.35
CA LYS A 197 16.54 -8.47 -2.53
C LYS A 197 15.13 -7.88 -2.43
N GLU A 198 14.68 -7.23 -3.49
CA GLU A 198 13.30 -6.73 -3.56
C GLU A 198 12.30 -7.88 -3.41
N GLY A 199 11.32 -7.71 -2.52
CA GLY A 199 10.30 -8.71 -2.23
C GLY A 199 10.75 -9.89 -1.34
N ASP A 200 12.00 -9.90 -0.87
CA ASP A 200 12.53 -10.95 0.00
C ASP A 200 13.63 -10.40 0.92
N SER A 201 13.24 -9.83 2.05
CA SER A 201 14.17 -9.25 3.01
C SER A 201 15.09 -10.25 3.71
N SER A 202 14.84 -11.57 3.56
CA SER A 202 15.72 -12.61 4.05
C SER A 202 16.93 -12.87 3.16
N ARG A 203 16.97 -12.24 1.97
CA ARG A 203 18.04 -12.41 0.98
C ARG A 203 18.75 -11.10 0.71
N ILE A 204 20.07 -11.22 0.48
CA ILE A 204 20.93 -10.14 0.04
C ILE A 204 21.48 -10.49 -1.35
N ILE A 205 21.38 -9.55 -2.28
CA ILE A 205 22.09 -9.63 -3.57
C ILE A 205 23.47 -9.02 -3.35
N TRP A 206 24.53 -9.79 -3.60
CA TRP A 206 25.88 -9.32 -3.60
C TRP A 206 26.34 -9.15 -5.06
N GLU A 207 27.01 -8.04 -5.32
CA GLU A 207 27.55 -7.74 -6.64
C GLU A 207 29.03 -7.37 -6.51
N ILE A 208 29.85 -7.91 -7.41
CA ILE A 208 31.25 -7.58 -7.53
C ILE A 208 31.46 -7.04 -8.95
N ASP A 209 31.69 -5.76 -9.05
CA ASP A 209 31.95 -5.08 -10.31
C ASP A 209 33.47 -4.98 -10.52
N ILE A 210 33.97 -5.56 -11.61
CA ILE A 210 35.39 -5.53 -11.94
C ILE A 210 35.61 -4.58 -13.12
N LYS A 211 36.39 -3.54 -12.88
CA LYS A 211 36.74 -2.58 -13.92
C LYS A 211 37.83 -3.14 -14.81
N GLY A 212 37.51 -3.34 -16.09
CA GLY A 212 38.46 -3.94 -17.06
C GLY A 212 39.82 -3.27 -17.15
N SER A 213 39.90 -1.92 -16.98
CA SER A 213 41.16 -1.17 -16.95
C SER A 213 42.04 -1.44 -15.73
N GLN A 214 41.54 -2.13 -14.70
CA GLN A 214 42.30 -2.54 -13.52
C GLN A 214 42.80 -3.99 -13.62
N LEU A 215 42.43 -4.70 -14.69
CA LEU A 215 42.97 -6.01 -14.96
C LEU A 215 44.34 -5.89 -15.61
N PRO A 216 45.27 -6.86 -15.40
CA PRO A 216 46.53 -6.90 -16.10
C PRO A 216 46.34 -6.91 -17.60
N GLU A 217 47.14 -6.18 -18.33
CA GLU A 217 47.11 -6.18 -19.79
C GLU A 217 47.32 -7.61 -20.33
N GLY A 218 46.44 -8.06 -21.23
CA GLY A 218 46.50 -9.39 -21.81
C GLY A 218 45.98 -10.52 -20.88
N ALA A 219 45.35 -10.21 -19.77
CA ALA A 219 44.72 -11.20 -18.91
C ALA A 219 43.65 -11.97 -19.69
N THR A 220 43.78 -13.30 -19.76
CA THR A 220 42.83 -14.21 -20.38
C THR A 220 41.94 -14.92 -19.35
N GLU A 221 42.26 -14.78 -18.06
CA GLU A 221 41.56 -15.42 -16.97
C GLU A 221 41.55 -14.47 -15.75
N VAL A 222 40.44 -14.43 -15.04
CA VAL A 222 40.27 -13.66 -13.83
C VAL A 222 39.69 -14.59 -12.78
N GLU A 223 40.41 -14.76 -11.65
CA GLU A 223 39.89 -15.48 -10.48
C GLU A 223 39.26 -14.47 -9.52
N ILE A 224 37.99 -14.74 -9.15
CA ILE A 224 37.26 -13.96 -8.17
C ILE A 224 37.05 -14.84 -6.95
N ALA A 225 37.73 -14.52 -5.85
CA ALA A 225 37.53 -15.18 -4.56
C ALA A 225 36.76 -14.26 -3.62
N ASP A 226 35.59 -14.69 -3.18
CA ASP A 226 34.80 -13.98 -2.19
C ASP A 226 34.64 -14.84 -0.94
N THR A 227 34.83 -14.26 0.23
CA THR A 227 34.72 -14.93 1.53
C THR A 227 33.67 -14.24 2.36
N PHE A 228 32.72 -15.01 2.88
CA PHE A 228 31.70 -14.53 3.80
C PHE A 228 32.15 -14.80 5.23
N ASP A 229 32.10 -13.77 6.08
CA ASP A 229 32.27 -13.96 7.52
C ASP A 229 31.00 -14.59 8.10
N MET A 230 31.07 -15.88 8.35
CA MET A 230 29.98 -16.69 8.92
C MET A 230 29.85 -16.53 10.43
N SER A 231 30.76 -15.80 11.09
CA SER A 231 30.80 -15.71 12.56
C SER A 231 29.72 -14.81 13.16
N SER A 232 29.15 -13.91 12.37
CA SER A 232 28.23 -12.87 12.85
C SER A 232 26.75 -13.05 12.47
N GLY A 233 26.32 -14.22 11.97
CA GLY A 233 24.90 -14.42 11.74
C GLY A 233 24.46 -15.29 10.57
N GLY A 234 25.40 -16.03 9.96
CA GLY A 234 25.00 -17.15 9.12
C GLY A 234 24.38 -16.82 7.78
N TYR A 235 25.07 -16.04 6.93
CA TYR A 235 24.71 -15.99 5.53
C TYR A 235 25.17 -17.26 4.81
N SER A 236 24.35 -17.75 3.88
CA SER A 236 24.73 -18.83 2.98
C SER A 236 24.43 -18.46 1.55
N LEU A 237 25.28 -18.89 0.62
CA LEU A 237 25.01 -18.75 -0.79
C LEU A 237 23.75 -19.55 -1.18
N VAL A 238 22.88 -18.95 -1.96
CA VAL A 238 21.73 -19.65 -2.54
C VAL A 238 22.25 -20.41 -3.78
N PRO A 239 22.28 -21.74 -3.77
CA PRO A 239 22.85 -22.49 -4.88
C PRO A 239 22.19 -22.17 -6.22
N GLY A 240 23.02 -21.95 -7.26
CA GLY A 240 22.55 -21.65 -8.62
C GLY A 240 22.01 -20.21 -8.79
N SER A 241 22.28 -19.34 -7.82
CA SER A 241 21.90 -17.90 -7.93
C SER A 241 22.99 -17.03 -8.54
N GLU A 242 24.17 -17.60 -8.74
CA GLU A 242 25.33 -16.91 -9.30
C GLU A 242 25.08 -16.56 -10.76
N LYS A 243 25.41 -15.33 -11.15
CA LYS A 243 25.33 -14.84 -12.51
C LYS A 243 26.58 -14.03 -12.84
N LEU A 244 27.07 -14.19 -14.06
CA LEU A 244 28.17 -13.40 -14.59
C LEU A 244 27.64 -12.56 -15.75
N TYR A 245 27.89 -11.26 -15.69
CA TYR A 245 27.59 -10.31 -16.75
C TYR A 245 28.86 -9.74 -17.31
N TYR A 246 28.89 -9.45 -18.59
CA TYR A 246 29.99 -8.81 -19.29
C TYR A 246 29.46 -7.61 -20.05
N TYR A 247 30.11 -6.47 -19.88
CA TYR A 247 29.78 -5.22 -20.55
C TYR A 247 30.97 -4.78 -21.40
N ASN A 248 30.73 -4.48 -22.69
CA ASN A 248 31.80 -4.08 -23.63
C ASN A 248 32.30 -2.65 -23.32
N ASN A 249 31.50 -1.85 -22.68
CA ASN A 249 31.82 -0.45 -22.39
C ASN A 249 30.98 0.10 -21.25
N ASP A 250 31.34 1.29 -20.73
CA ASP A 250 30.64 1.97 -19.65
C ASP A 250 29.17 2.31 -19.98
N ALA A 251 28.80 2.50 -21.25
CA ALA A 251 27.43 2.83 -21.61
C ALA A 251 26.50 1.62 -21.45
N GLU A 252 26.94 0.41 -21.82
CA GLU A 252 26.23 -0.83 -21.58
C GLU A 252 26.08 -1.10 -20.08
N PHE A 253 27.14 -0.89 -19.30
CA PHE A 253 27.12 -1.05 -17.83
C PHE A 253 26.13 -0.11 -17.15
N LYS A 254 26.03 1.14 -17.61
CA LYS A 254 25.09 2.13 -17.05
C LYS A 254 23.64 1.89 -17.45
N ALA A 255 23.40 1.16 -18.53
CA ALA A 255 22.07 0.91 -19.06
C ALA A 255 21.37 -0.30 -18.41
N ASP A 256 22.11 -1.15 -17.68
CA ASP A 256 21.62 -2.33 -16.96
C ASP A 256 21.20 -1.97 -15.53
#